data_339e060edd3ffaf28b541bdfff3ae84e
#
_entry.id   339e060edd3ffaf28b541bdfff3ae84e
#
_cell.length_a   1.000
_cell.length_b   1.000
_cell.length_c   1.000
_cell.angle_alpha   90.00
_cell.angle_beta   90.00
_cell.angle_gamma   90.00
#
_symmetry.space_group_name_H-M   'P 1'
#
loop_
_entity.id
_entity.type
_entity.pdbx_description
1 polymer ?
#
loop_
_entity_poly.entity_id
_entity_poly.type
_entity_poly.pdbx_seq_one_letter_code
_entity_poly.pdbx_strand_id
1 'polypeptide(L)'
;MGYVRAIEASLAPGDHTTVEARGWDLLVVNVDGDYLVVENSCTHAKAELSKGRLDGSEITCAEHGARFDLRSGACVGPPATQSVPKFDARVKDGFVEVKIDKIKVARRPRFGPMN
;
A
#
# COMPACT_ATOMS: atom_id res chain seq x y z
N MET A 1 4.75 18.52 3.64
CA MET A 1 3.45 18.10 3.30
C MET A 1 2.84 17.46 4.46
N GLY A 2 2.43 16.37 4.52
CA GLY A 2 1.87 15.84 5.72
C GLY A 2 0.73 14.91 5.41
N TYR A 3 -0.22 14.86 6.32
CA TYR A 3 -1.31 13.90 6.22
C TYR A 3 -2.38 14.38 5.25
N VAL A 4 -2.89 13.43 4.47
CA VAL A 4 -4.04 13.66 3.60
C VAL A 4 -5.10 12.64 3.95
N ARG A 5 -6.38 13.03 3.84
CA ARG A 5 -7.46 12.09 4.04
C ARG A 5 -7.49 11.10 2.88
N ALA A 6 -7.56 9.84 3.21
CA ALA A 6 -7.57 8.79 2.22
C ALA A 6 -8.93 8.12 2.11
N ILE A 7 -9.44 7.59 3.21
CA ILE A 7 -10.72 6.88 3.24
C ILE A 7 -11.40 7.12 4.57
N GLU A 8 -12.69 6.82 4.67
CA GLU A 8 -13.35 6.75 5.95
C GLU A 8 -12.77 5.60 6.76
N ALA A 9 -12.65 5.80 8.07
CA ALA A 9 -12.10 4.78 8.96
C ALA A 9 -13.20 3.77 9.32
N SER A 10 -13.65 3.03 8.32
CA SER A 10 -14.78 2.13 8.47
C SER A 10 -14.49 0.69 8.05
N LEU A 11 -13.23 0.36 7.79
CA LEU A 11 -12.88 -1.02 7.48
C LEU A 11 -12.98 -1.87 8.74
N ALA A 12 -13.56 -3.06 8.61
CA ALA A 12 -13.55 -4.02 9.70
C ALA A 12 -12.15 -4.62 9.84
N PRO A 13 -11.78 -5.11 11.04
CA PRO A 13 -10.50 -5.78 11.20
C PRO A 13 -10.35 -6.93 10.21
N GLY A 14 -9.22 -6.98 9.53
CA GLY A 14 -8.96 -7.97 8.49
C GLY A 14 -9.37 -7.54 7.10
N ASP A 15 -10.09 -6.44 6.98
CA ASP A 15 -10.48 -5.93 5.67
C ASP A 15 -9.45 -4.95 5.12
N HIS A 16 -9.48 -4.79 3.83
CA HIS A 16 -8.57 -3.86 3.16
C HIS A 16 -9.25 -3.21 1.97
N THR A 17 -8.67 -2.11 1.51
CA THR A 17 -9.12 -1.44 0.31
C THR A 17 -7.93 -0.74 -0.34
N THR A 18 -8.15 -0.19 -1.52
CA THR A 18 -7.14 0.59 -2.19
C THR A 18 -7.64 2.01 -2.37
N VAL A 19 -6.70 2.93 -2.44
CA VAL A 19 -7.02 4.33 -2.67
C VAL A 19 -5.84 4.99 -3.36
N GLU A 20 -6.14 5.94 -4.23
CA GLU A 20 -5.11 6.71 -4.88
C GLU A 20 -5.00 8.07 -4.20
N ALA A 21 -3.79 8.47 -3.86
CA ALA A 21 -3.55 9.76 -3.22
C ALA A 21 -2.18 10.26 -3.65
N ARG A 22 -2.13 11.48 -4.13
CA ARG A 22 -0.88 12.14 -4.55
C ARG A 22 -0.05 11.30 -5.52
N GLY A 23 -0.74 10.59 -6.41
CA GLY A 23 -0.09 9.76 -7.41
C GLY A 23 0.28 8.37 -6.93
N TRP A 24 0.06 8.06 -5.66
CA TRP A 24 0.34 6.73 -5.12
C TRP A 24 -0.91 5.88 -5.17
N ASP A 25 -0.74 4.62 -5.60
CA ASP A 25 -1.79 3.61 -5.44
C ASP A 25 -1.49 2.89 -4.13
N LEU A 26 -2.35 3.09 -3.14
CA LEU A 26 -2.10 2.66 -1.78
C LEU A 26 -3.01 1.51 -1.39
N LEU A 27 -2.45 0.56 -0.67
CA LEU A 27 -3.20 -0.50 -0.01
C LEU A 27 -3.37 -0.13 1.45
N VAL A 28 -4.62 -0.03 1.90
CA VAL A 28 -4.96 0.30 3.27
C VAL A 28 -5.58 -0.92 3.91
N VAL A 29 -5.04 -1.36 5.03
CA VAL A 29 -5.46 -2.59 5.71
C VAL A 29 -5.75 -2.26 7.16
N ASN A 30 -6.87 -2.78 7.66
CA ASN A 30 -7.16 -2.73 9.10
C ASN A 30 -6.66 -4.03 9.72
N VAL A 31 -5.55 -3.94 10.48
CA VAL A 31 -4.99 -5.08 11.20
C VAL A 31 -5.26 -4.85 12.69
N ASP A 32 -6.24 -5.55 13.22
CA ASP A 32 -6.61 -5.47 14.64
C ASP A 32 -6.88 -4.05 15.12
N GLY A 33 -7.45 -3.23 14.27
CA GLY A 33 -7.78 -1.84 14.59
C GLY A 33 -6.73 -0.84 14.15
N ASP A 34 -5.55 -1.29 13.76
CA ASP A 34 -4.50 -0.40 13.24
C ASP A 34 -4.62 -0.31 11.72
N TYR A 35 -4.63 0.89 11.21
CA TYR A 35 -4.65 1.09 9.76
C TYR A 35 -3.22 1.15 9.25
N LEU A 36 -2.85 0.17 8.45
CA LEU A 36 -1.51 0.06 7.89
C LEU A 36 -1.59 0.36 6.39
N VAL A 37 -0.63 1.12 5.89
CA VAL A 37 -0.66 1.58 4.50
C VAL A 37 0.68 1.33 3.84
N VAL A 38 0.63 0.66 2.70
CA VAL A 38 1.81 0.43 1.87
C VAL A 38 1.44 0.70 0.42
N GLU A 39 2.43 0.84 -0.42
CA GLU A 39 2.16 0.94 -1.85
C GLU A 39 1.56 -0.36 -2.35
N ASN A 40 0.53 -0.27 -3.18
CA ASN A 40 -0.19 -1.43 -3.71
C ASN A 40 0.56 -2.01 -4.90
N SER A 41 1.78 -2.45 -4.66
CA SER A 41 2.64 -2.97 -5.72
C SER A 41 3.64 -3.93 -5.13
N CYS A 42 3.69 -5.13 -5.68
CA CYS A 42 4.71 -6.10 -5.30
C CYS A 42 6.04 -5.67 -5.90
N THR A 43 7.09 -5.60 -5.07
CA THR A 43 8.40 -5.15 -5.53
C THR A 43 9.07 -6.16 -6.44
N HIS A 44 8.64 -7.43 -6.39
CA HIS A 44 9.17 -8.47 -7.27
C HIS A 44 8.58 -8.37 -8.67
N ALA A 45 7.29 -8.09 -8.75
CA ALA A 45 6.58 -8.00 -10.01
C ALA A 45 5.60 -6.85 -9.89
N LYS A 46 5.06 -6.40 -11.02
CA LYS A 46 4.12 -5.28 -10.99
C LYS A 46 2.72 -5.72 -10.66
N ALA A 47 2.59 -6.71 -9.81
CA ALA A 47 1.30 -7.19 -9.36
C ALA A 47 0.78 -6.31 -8.23
N GLU A 48 -0.53 -6.20 -8.14
CA GLU A 48 -1.15 -5.45 -7.07
C GLU A 48 -1.20 -6.29 -5.81
N LEU A 49 -0.65 -5.77 -4.72
CA LEU A 49 -0.68 -6.49 -3.45
C LEU A 49 -2.10 -6.70 -2.94
N SER A 50 -3.01 -5.79 -3.30
CA SER A 50 -4.40 -5.90 -2.88
C SER A 50 -5.10 -7.17 -3.37
N LYS A 51 -4.56 -7.81 -4.39
CA LYS A 51 -5.11 -9.07 -4.91
C LYS A 51 -4.49 -10.28 -4.24
N GLY A 52 -3.57 -10.06 -3.33
CA GLY A 52 -2.95 -11.14 -2.60
C GLY A 52 -3.75 -11.56 -1.39
N ARG A 53 -3.14 -12.36 -0.56
CA ARG A 53 -3.80 -12.90 0.63
C ARG A 53 -3.24 -12.27 1.88
N LEU A 54 -4.13 -11.75 2.71
CA LEU A 54 -3.77 -11.17 3.99
C LEU A 54 -3.79 -12.25 5.06
N ASP A 55 -2.73 -12.29 5.88
CA ASP A 55 -2.64 -13.20 7.00
C ASP A 55 -2.05 -12.42 8.18
N GLY A 56 -2.90 -12.00 9.10
CA GLY A 56 -2.47 -11.14 10.18
C GLY A 56 -1.96 -9.81 9.64
N SER A 57 -0.71 -9.51 9.89
CA SER A 57 -0.09 -8.28 9.39
C SER A 57 0.82 -8.52 8.18
N GLU A 58 0.74 -9.71 7.58
CA GLU A 58 1.51 -10.01 6.37
C GLU A 58 0.59 -10.15 5.19
N ILE A 59 1.06 -9.70 4.03
CA ILE A 59 0.34 -9.91 2.79
C ILE A 59 1.22 -10.71 1.83
N THR A 60 0.59 -11.70 1.19
CA THR A 60 1.27 -12.57 0.23
C THR A 60 0.83 -12.19 -1.16
N CYS A 61 1.81 -11.84 -2.00
CA CYS A 61 1.54 -11.50 -3.40
C CYS A 61 0.96 -12.69 -4.14
N ALA A 62 -0.11 -12.46 -4.90
CA ALA A 62 -0.81 -13.54 -5.59
C ALA A 62 0.01 -14.14 -6.72
N GLU A 63 1.00 -13.41 -7.24
CA GLU A 63 1.73 -13.86 -8.43
C GLU A 63 2.75 -14.94 -8.11
N HIS A 64 3.61 -14.72 -7.13
CA HIS A 64 4.69 -15.66 -6.86
C HIS A 64 4.89 -15.93 -5.38
N GLY A 65 3.96 -15.49 -4.54
CA GLY A 65 4.03 -15.81 -3.12
C GLY A 65 5.00 -14.97 -2.30
N ALA A 66 5.49 -13.88 -2.84
CA ALA A 66 6.32 -12.97 -2.04
C ALA A 66 5.50 -12.40 -0.88
N ARG A 67 6.11 -12.30 0.29
CA ARG A 67 5.40 -11.84 1.49
C ARG A 67 6.01 -10.56 2.02
N PHE A 68 5.16 -9.69 2.51
CA PHE A 68 5.56 -8.39 3.04
C PHE A 68 4.91 -8.17 4.39
N ASP A 69 5.69 -7.67 5.34
CA ASP A 69 5.17 -7.27 6.64
C ASP A 69 4.58 -5.87 6.49
N LEU A 70 3.28 -5.73 6.72
CA LEU A 70 2.61 -4.45 6.54
C LEU A 70 2.99 -3.42 7.60
N ARG A 71 3.46 -3.86 8.77
CA ARG A 71 3.84 -2.90 9.81
C ARG A 71 5.16 -2.21 9.51
N SER A 72 6.05 -2.87 8.80
CA SER A 72 7.36 -2.32 8.50
C SER A 72 7.59 -2.09 7.00
N GLY A 73 6.81 -2.74 6.16
CA GLY A 73 7.05 -2.75 4.72
C GLY A 73 8.13 -3.73 4.31
N ALA A 74 8.72 -4.45 5.25
CA ALA A 74 9.83 -5.34 4.95
C ALA A 74 9.39 -6.54 4.14
N CYS A 75 10.22 -6.96 3.20
CA CYS A 75 10.03 -8.21 2.49
C CYS A 75 10.45 -9.34 3.39
N VAL A 76 9.53 -10.25 3.69
CA VAL A 76 9.79 -11.38 4.60
C VAL A 76 9.70 -12.72 3.89
N GLY A 77 9.50 -12.73 2.59
CA GLY A 77 9.43 -13.98 1.85
C GLY A 77 9.81 -13.80 0.39
N PRO A 78 10.62 -14.74 -0.15
CA PRO A 78 10.99 -14.69 -1.56
C PRO A 78 9.77 -14.89 -2.45
N PRO A 79 9.83 -14.55 -3.74
CA PRO A 79 11.05 -14.15 -4.46
C PRO A 79 11.39 -12.67 -4.40
N ALA A 80 10.55 -11.83 -3.79
CA ALA A 80 10.91 -10.43 -3.65
C ALA A 80 12.03 -10.26 -2.63
N THR A 81 12.87 -9.26 -2.85
CA THR A 81 13.98 -8.96 -1.96
C THR A 81 13.99 -7.53 -1.47
N GLN A 82 13.08 -6.71 -1.97
CA GLN A 82 13.02 -5.30 -1.62
C GLN A 82 11.77 -5.00 -0.82
N SER A 83 11.91 -4.11 0.15
CA SER A 83 10.78 -3.63 0.94
C SER A 83 9.79 -2.87 0.05
N VAL A 84 8.53 -2.90 0.43
CA VAL A 84 7.51 -2.07 -0.20
C VAL A 84 7.45 -0.74 0.54
N PRO A 85 7.27 0.38 -0.15
CA PRO A 85 7.11 1.67 0.52
C PRO A 85 5.95 1.64 1.50
N LYS A 86 6.23 2.07 2.73
CA LYS A 86 5.27 2.11 3.81
C LYS A 86 4.97 3.57 4.16
N PHE A 87 3.73 3.83 4.53
CA PHE A 87 3.28 5.17 4.87
C PHE A 87 2.70 5.17 6.26
N ASP A 88 3.01 6.22 7.04
CA ASP A 88 2.38 6.39 8.34
C ASP A 88 0.92 6.78 8.14
N ALA A 89 0.07 6.27 9.00
CA ALA A 89 -1.35 6.53 8.94
C ALA A 89 -1.88 6.80 10.33
N ARG A 90 -2.97 7.55 10.38
CA ARG A 90 -3.66 7.82 11.64
C ARG A 90 -5.15 7.94 11.36
N VAL A 91 -5.96 7.79 12.40
CA VAL A 91 -7.39 8.05 12.30
C VAL A 91 -7.65 9.39 12.96
N LYS A 92 -8.31 10.27 12.22
CA LYS A 92 -8.66 11.59 12.74
C LYS A 92 -10.02 11.98 12.19
N ASP A 93 -10.92 12.36 13.10
CA ASP A 93 -12.27 12.80 12.73
C ASP A 93 -13.01 11.77 11.87
N GLY A 94 -12.79 10.49 12.15
CA GLY A 94 -13.48 9.42 11.44
C GLY A 94 -12.86 9.06 10.08
N PHE A 95 -11.70 9.60 9.75
CA PHE A 95 -11.01 9.31 8.50
C PHE A 95 -9.64 8.76 8.75
N VAL A 96 -9.21 7.87 7.86
CA VAL A 96 -7.81 7.45 7.81
C VAL A 96 -7.05 8.51 7.04
N GLU A 97 -6.05 9.08 7.70
CA GLU A 97 -5.15 10.04 7.09
C GLU A 97 -3.79 9.40 6.89
N VAL A 98 -3.19 9.62 5.75
CA VAL A 98 -1.92 9.00 5.38
C VAL A 98 -0.90 10.11 5.17
N LYS A 99 0.27 9.93 5.75
CA LYS A 99 1.35 10.91 5.61
C LYS A 99 2.08 10.67 4.29
N ILE A 100 1.91 11.61 3.37
CA ILE A 100 2.53 11.53 2.06
C ILE A 100 3.33 12.79 1.85
N ASP A 101 4.65 12.67 2.01
CA ASP A 101 5.54 13.83 1.91
C ASP A 101 6.02 14.08 0.50
N LYS A 102 5.80 13.14 -0.40
CA LYS A 102 6.29 13.25 -1.76
C LYS A 102 5.23 12.76 -2.73
N ILE A 103 4.91 13.58 -3.72
CA ILE A 103 3.98 13.19 -4.75
C ILE A 103 4.67 12.20 -5.67
N LYS A 104 4.00 11.10 -5.98
CA LYS A 104 4.54 10.14 -6.94
C LYS A 104 4.12 10.58 -8.33
N VAL A 105 5.10 10.97 -9.13
CA VAL A 105 4.86 11.36 -10.50
C VAL A 105 4.75 10.10 -11.34
N ALA A 106 3.62 9.94 -12.02
CA ALA A 106 3.43 8.78 -12.88
C ALA A 106 4.46 8.81 -14.00
N ARG A 107 5.15 7.66 -14.18
CA ARG A 107 6.10 7.55 -15.24
C ARG A 107 5.33 7.39 -16.52
N ARG A 108 5.40 8.36 -17.41
CA ARG A 108 4.69 8.26 -18.62
C ARG A 108 5.41 7.34 -19.54
N PRO A 109 4.72 6.51 -20.28
CA PRO A 109 5.38 5.76 -21.34
C PRO A 109 5.94 6.78 -22.28
N ARG A 110 7.09 6.57 -22.67
CA ARG A 110 7.61 7.46 -23.52
C ARG A 110 7.26 7.21 -24.82
N PHE A 111 6.62 7.56 -25.34
CA PHE A 111 6.20 7.26 -26.57
C PHE A 111 5.78 8.02 -27.20
N GLY A 112 5.93 8.06 -27.33
CA GLY A 112 5.87 8.63 -27.76
C GLY A 112 5.57 9.23 -28.16
N PRO A 113 5.44 9.45 -28.45
CA PRO A 113 5.52 10.12 -28.73
C PRO A 113 5.35 10.76 -28.57
N MET A 114 5.34 10.75 -28.32
CA MET A 114 5.35 11.17 -27.94
C MET A 114 5.52 11.58 -27.99
N ASN A 115 5.48 11.39 -28.21
CA ASN A 115 5.79 11.65 -27.97
C ASN A 115 5.80 12.02 -28.05
#